data_7468b2c44af1951ce62255b7cb164950
#
_entry.id   7468b2c44af1951ce62255b7cb164950
#
_cell.length_a   1.000
_cell.length_b   1.000
_cell.length_c   1.000
_cell.angle_alpha   90.00
_cell.angle_beta   90.00
_cell.angle_gamma   90.00
#
_symmetry.space_group_name_H-M   'P 1'
#
loop_
_entity.id
_entity.type
_entity.pdbx_description
1 polymer ?
#
loop_
_entity_poly.entity_id
_entity_poly.type
_entity_poly.pdbx_seq_one_letter_code
_entity_poly.pdbx_strand_id
1 'polypeptide(L)'
;MTATRTETDTFGPIDVASDRYWGAQAQRSLGNFKIGWEKQPLPVVRALGIVKQAAARANMALGVLDPALGDVIVKAAQEVIDGKLNEHFPLVVWQTGSGTQSNMNANEVISNRAIEMLGGVMGSKKPVHPNDHVNMSQSSNDTYPTAMHIAAAEYVVHHLIPGLKHLHQALDTKAKAFASIIKIGRTHTQDATPLTLGQEFSGYAAQVASAIKRIELTLPGLYELAQGGTAVGTGLNAPVGFAEKVAQEIAEITGLPFVTAPNKFEALAAHDAMVFAHGAINAAAAACFKIANDIRFLGSGPRAGLGELALPENEPGSSIMPGKVNPTQSEAMTQVCAHIFGNQAAITFAGSQGHFELNVYNPMMAYNFLQSVQLLGDASVSFTDNCVVGIEAREDNIKKGVENSLMLVTALNSKLGYDICAKIAKTAHKNGTTLREEAVGGGYLTNEEFDQYVRPELMIGPK
;
A
#
# COMPACT_ATOMS: atom_id res chain seq x y z
N MET A 1 -41.08 11.41 -3.96
CA MET A 1 -40.12 11.85 -5.00
C MET A 1 -39.20 12.85 -4.32
N THR A 2 -37.91 12.69 -4.46
CA THR A 2 -36.92 13.67 -3.97
C THR A 2 -37.11 14.97 -4.77
N ALA A 3 -37.14 16.12 -4.11
CA ALA A 3 -37.24 17.41 -4.80
C ALA A 3 -36.03 17.57 -5.74
N THR A 4 -36.24 18.11 -6.93
CA THR A 4 -35.20 18.36 -7.92
C THR A 4 -35.10 19.86 -8.23
N ARG A 5 -33.93 20.30 -8.67
CA ARG A 5 -33.69 21.58 -9.31
C ARG A 5 -33.16 21.33 -10.72
N THR A 6 -33.44 22.21 -11.63
CA THR A 6 -32.93 22.14 -13.00
C THR A 6 -31.59 22.89 -13.07
N GLU A 7 -30.53 22.20 -13.53
CA GLU A 7 -29.24 22.79 -13.88
C GLU A 7 -28.99 22.67 -15.38
N THR A 8 -28.02 23.41 -15.89
CA THR A 8 -27.71 23.46 -17.31
C THR A 8 -26.22 23.27 -17.56
N ASP A 9 -25.89 22.62 -18.67
CA ASP A 9 -24.56 22.62 -19.27
C ASP A 9 -24.67 22.86 -20.79
N THR A 10 -23.59 22.65 -21.55
CA THR A 10 -23.58 22.83 -23.01
C THR A 10 -24.49 21.87 -23.77
N PHE A 11 -24.98 20.80 -23.13
CA PHE A 11 -25.94 19.84 -23.67
C PHE A 11 -27.39 20.16 -23.30
N GLY A 12 -27.63 21.23 -22.56
CA GLY A 12 -28.97 21.69 -22.16
C GLY A 12 -29.34 21.37 -20.70
N PRO A 13 -30.62 21.51 -20.35
CA PRO A 13 -31.09 21.31 -18.97
C PRO A 13 -31.10 19.85 -18.56
N ILE A 14 -30.92 19.63 -17.25
CA ILE A 14 -31.07 18.33 -16.59
C ILE A 14 -31.47 18.53 -15.13
N ASP A 15 -32.32 17.63 -14.61
CA ASP A 15 -32.76 17.67 -13.23
C ASP A 15 -31.75 17.00 -12.30
N VAL A 16 -31.40 17.71 -11.23
CA VAL A 16 -30.49 17.29 -10.16
C VAL A 16 -31.23 17.30 -8.82
N ALA A 17 -30.99 16.35 -7.96
CA ALA A 17 -31.58 16.33 -6.62
C ALA A 17 -31.26 17.62 -5.86
N SER A 18 -32.29 18.27 -5.27
CA SER A 18 -32.14 19.59 -4.66
C SER A 18 -31.26 19.60 -3.40
N ASP A 19 -31.07 18.46 -2.76
CA ASP A 19 -30.24 18.25 -1.57
C ASP A 19 -28.76 17.91 -1.90
N ARG A 20 -28.38 17.94 -3.18
CA ARG A 20 -27.04 17.59 -3.64
C ARG A 20 -26.33 18.79 -4.24
N TYR A 21 -25.01 18.93 -3.93
CA TYR A 21 -24.20 20.03 -4.47
C TYR A 21 -23.64 19.76 -5.86
N TRP A 22 -23.63 18.49 -6.36
CA TRP A 22 -23.18 18.26 -7.73
C TRP A 22 -24.16 18.88 -8.75
N GLY A 23 -23.66 19.16 -9.95
CA GLY A 23 -24.40 19.85 -10.98
C GLY A 23 -24.72 19.00 -12.20
N ALA A 24 -24.95 19.65 -13.32
CA ALA A 24 -25.40 19.02 -14.57
C ALA A 24 -24.41 17.99 -15.12
N GLN A 25 -23.11 18.27 -15.12
CA GLN A 25 -22.13 17.37 -15.72
C GLN A 25 -21.97 16.08 -14.89
N ALA A 26 -21.89 16.18 -13.56
CA ALA A 26 -21.87 15.01 -12.70
C ALA A 26 -23.18 14.20 -12.79
N GLN A 27 -24.32 14.87 -12.90
CA GLN A 27 -25.60 14.19 -13.08
C GLN A 27 -25.66 13.41 -14.40
N ARG A 28 -25.11 13.94 -15.50
CA ARG A 28 -25.00 13.20 -16.78
C ARG A 28 -24.08 11.99 -16.64
N SER A 29 -22.96 12.14 -15.94
CA SER A 29 -22.03 11.04 -15.69
C SER A 29 -22.69 9.87 -14.95
N LEU A 30 -23.54 10.16 -13.95
CA LEU A 30 -24.34 9.13 -13.26
C LEU A 30 -25.29 8.37 -14.20
N GLY A 31 -25.79 9.05 -15.22
CA GLY A 31 -26.63 8.42 -16.27
C GLY A 31 -25.83 7.58 -17.26
N ASN A 32 -24.65 8.06 -17.64
CA ASN A 32 -23.85 7.46 -18.71
C ASN A 32 -22.98 6.29 -18.27
N PHE A 33 -22.48 6.29 -17.02
CA PHE A 33 -21.51 5.29 -16.54
C PHE A 33 -22.09 4.44 -15.41
N LYS A 34 -23.05 3.57 -15.75
CA LYS A 34 -23.65 2.58 -14.83
C LYS A 34 -22.81 1.30 -14.84
N ILE A 35 -21.54 1.39 -14.42
CA ILE A 35 -20.55 0.33 -14.52
C ILE A 35 -19.96 0.07 -13.12
N GLY A 36 -20.07 -1.17 -12.63
CA GLY A 36 -19.53 -1.58 -11.34
C GLY A 36 -20.11 -0.83 -10.15
N TRP A 37 -19.50 -1.00 -9.00
CA TRP A 37 -19.85 -0.31 -7.75
C TRP A 37 -18.69 0.54 -7.19
N GLU A 38 -17.50 0.45 -7.82
CA GLU A 38 -16.30 1.15 -7.37
C GLU A 38 -16.46 2.66 -7.59
N LYS A 39 -16.52 3.38 -6.47
CA LYS A 39 -16.58 4.84 -6.44
C LYS A 39 -15.18 5.45 -6.49
N GLN A 40 -15.11 6.73 -6.87
CA GLN A 40 -13.87 7.49 -6.72
C GLN A 40 -13.39 7.41 -5.26
N PRO A 41 -12.11 7.04 -5.02
CA PRO A 41 -11.58 6.94 -3.67
C PRO A 41 -11.67 8.29 -2.94
N LEU A 42 -12.05 8.27 -1.66
CA LEU A 42 -12.10 9.50 -0.85
C LEU A 42 -10.77 10.27 -0.79
N PRO A 43 -9.58 9.61 -0.77
CA PRO A 43 -8.32 10.35 -0.92
C PRO A 43 -8.21 11.16 -2.21
N VAL A 44 -8.78 10.69 -3.34
CA VAL A 44 -8.83 11.47 -4.60
C VAL A 44 -9.78 12.65 -4.46
N VAL A 45 -10.95 12.45 -3.84
CA VAL A 45 -11.92 13.54 -3.55
C VAL A 45 -11.27 14.61 -2.69
N ARG A 46 -10.59 14.23 -1.61
CA ARG A 46 -9.82 15.14 -0.76
C ARG A 46 -8.75 15.89 -1.57
N ALA A 47 -7.99 15.18 -2.39
CA ALA A 47 -6.93 15.77 -3.22
C ALA A 47 -7.49 16.77 -4.25
N LEU A 48 -8.64 16.49 -4.85
CA LEU A 48 -9.34 17.46 -5.70
C LEU A 48 -9.69 18.73 -4.92
N GLY A 49 -10.19 18.59 -3.68
CA GLY A 49 -10.42 19.73 -2.77
C GLY A 49 -9.15 20.54 -2.54
N ILE A 50 -8.01 19.89 -2.29
CA ILE A 50 -6.70 20.52 -2.11
C ILE A 50 -6.29 21.29 -3.37
N VAL A 51 -6.41 20.67 -4.55
CA VAL A 51 -6.08 21.35 -5.81
C VAL A 51 -6.94 22.60 -6.02
N LYS A 52 -8.26 22.51 -5.75
CA LYS A 52 -9.16 23.66 -5.95
C LYS A 52 -8.89 24.77 -4.94
N GLN A 53 -8.59 24.46 -3.71
CA GLN A 53 -8.18 25.43 -2.70
C GLN A 53 -6.86 26.12 -3.09
N ALA A 54 -5.85 25.33 -3.45
CA ALA A 54 -4.54 25.84 -3.86
C ALA A 54 -4.61 26.70 -5.13
N ALA A 55 -5.39 26.28 -6.13
CA ALA A 55 -5.60 27.03 -7.35
C ALA A 55 -6.31 28.38 -7.10
N ALA A 56 -7.32 28.41 -6.22
CA ALA A 56 -7.98 29.67 -5.84
C ALA A 56 -7.01 30.63 -5.17
N ARG A 57 -6.19 30.14 -4.22
CA ARG A 57 -5.15 30.94 -3.55
C ARG A 57 -4.10 31.45 -4.55
N ALA A 58 -3.63 30.60 -5.44
CA ALA A 58 -2.66 30.99 -6.48
C ALA A 58 -3.24 32.04 -7.42
N ASN A 59 -4.47 31.87 -7.90
CA ASN A 59 -5.13 32.82 -8.79
C ASN A 59 -5.41 34.18 -8.11
N MET A 60 -5.76 34.20 -6.83
CA MET A 60 -5.86 35.46 -6.04
C MET A 60 -4.50 36.13 -5.94
N ALA A 61 -3.45 35.39 -5.60
CA ALA A 61 -2.09 35.94 -5.45
C ALA A 61 -1.55 36.50 -6.78
N LEU A 62 -1.95 35.91 -7.91
CA LEU A 62 -1.58 36.38 -9.25
C LEU A 62 -2.53 37.44 -9.81
N GLY A 63 -3.55 37.89 -9.05
CA GLY A 63 -4.45 38.97 -9.41
C GLY A 63 -5.47 38.63 -10.47
N VAL A 64 -5.72 37.36 -10.80
CA VAL A 64 -6.67 36.95 -11.83
C VAL A 64 -8.02 36.49 -11.28
N LEU A 65 -8.10 36.20 -9.98
CA LEU A 65 -9.36 35.86 -9.28
C LEU A 65 -9.67 36.94 -8.26
N ASP A 66 -10.91 37.44 -8.25
CA ASP A 66 -11.42 38.34 -7.24
C ASP A 66 -11.28 37.73 -5.84
N PRO A 67 -10.66 38.44 -4.88
CA PRO A 67 -10.45 37.89 -3.52
C PRO A 67 -11.76 37.50 -2.81
N ALA A 68 -12.86 38.23 -3.01
CA ALA A 68 -14.13 37.88 -2.36
C ALA A 68 -14.71 36.56 -2.89
N LEU A 69 -14.54 36.26 -4.16
CA LEU A 69 -14.91 34.97 -4.75
C LEU A 69 -13.91 33.87 -4.37
N GLY A 70 -12.62 34.20 -4.38
CA GLY A 70 -11.56 33.27 -4.02
C GLY A 70 -11.69 32.79 -2.57
N ASP A 71 -11.95 33.68 -1.63
CA ASP A 71 -12.09 33.32 -0.20
C ASP A 71 -13.25 32.36 0.08
N VAL A 72 -14.38 32.52 -0.63
CA VAL A 72 -15.50 31.60 -0.45
C VAL A 72 -15.25 30.25 -1.14
N ILE A 73 -14.55 30.24 -2.28
CA ILE A 73 -14.09 28.99 -2.94
C ILE A 73 -13.13 28.23 -2.00
N VAL A 74 -12.17 28.91 -1.38
CA VAL A 74 -11.25 28.33 -0.39
C VAL A 74 -11.99 27.69 0.76
N LYS A 75 -13.02 28.34 1.32
CA LYS A 75 -13.86 27.80 2.41
C LYS A 75 -14.65 26.58 1.96
N ALA A 76 -15.28 26.61 0.80
CA ALA A 76 -16.03 25.48 0.26
C ALA A 76 -15.11 24.27 -0.07
N ALA A 77 -13.93 24.54 -0.62
CA ALA A 77 -12.93 23.51 -0.88
C ALA A 77 -12.39 22.90 0.43
N GLN A 78 -12.27 23.70 1.50
CA GLN A 78 -11.89 23.17 2.82
C GLN A 78 -12.91 22.17 3.36
N GLU A 79 -14.21 22.36 3.12
CA GLU A 79 -15.23 21.38 3.52
C GLU A 79 -15.09 20.05 2.75
N VAL A 80 -14.65 20.10 1.49
CA VAL A 80 -14.30 18.88 0.72
C VAL A 80 -13.08 18.19 1.33
N ILE A 81 -12.02 18.95 1.64
CA ILE A 81 -10.79 18.45 2.27
C ILE A 81 -11.10 17.78 3.62
N ASP A 82 -11.99 18.38 4.41
CA ASP A 82 -12.42 17.86 5.72
C ASP A 82 -13.36 16.64 5.63
N GLY A 83 -13.75 16.21 4.42
CA GLY A 83 -14.67 15.10 4.19
C GLY A 83 -16.14 15.39 4.50
N LYS A 84 -16.50 16.65 4.80
CA LYS A 84 -17.88 17.06 5.14
C LYS A 84 -18.86 16.92 3.95
N LEU A 85 -18.33 16.90 2.73
CA LEU A 85 -19.10 16.85 1.48
C LEU A 85 -18.93 15.52 0.71
N ASN A 86 -18.42 14.48 1.34
CA ASN A 86 -18.14 13.18 0.69
C ASN A 86 -19.34 12.57 -0.04
N GLU A 87 -20.56 12.74 0.49
CA GLU A 87 -21.81 12.24 -0.10
C GLU A 87 -22.18 12.92 -1.44
N HIS A 88 -21.50 14.01 -1.78
CA HIS A 88 -21.70 14.76 -3.02
C HIS A 88 -20.76 14.32 -4.15
N PHE A 89 -19.99 13.22 -3.95
CA PHE A 89 -19.07 12.65 -4.93
C PHE A 89 -19.48 11.20 -5.29
N PRO A 90 -20.59 11.03 -6.03
CA PRO A 90 -21.18 9.71 -6.26
C PRO A 90 -20.58 8.95 -7.43
N LEU A 91 -19.62 9.53 -8.19
CA LEU A 91 -19.18 9.01 -9.48
C LEU A 91 -18.36 7.73 -9.33
N VAL A 92 -18.54 6.82 -10.30
CA VAL A 92 -17.79 5.58 -10.37
C VAL A 92 -16.37 5.81 -10.94
N VAL A 93 -15.48 4.87 -10.69
CA VAL A 93 -14.13 4.83 -11.26
C VAL A 93 -14.18 4.66 -12.78
N TRP A 94 -15.12 3.86 -13.26
CA TRP A 94 -15.30 3.49 -14.68
C TRP A 94 -16.00 4.62 -15.45
N GLN A 95 -15.23 5.69 -15.70
CA GLN A 95 -15.66 6.90 -16.39
C GLN A 95 -14.66 7.28 -17.47
N THR A 96 -14.71 8.53 -17.99
CA THR A 96 -13.67 9.00 -18.93
C THR A 96 -12.28 8.87 -18.31
N GLY A 97 -11.36 8.38 -19.09
CA GLY A 97 -10.01 8.05 -18.62
C GLY A 97 -9.16 9.25 -18.21
N SER A 98 -9.52 10.47 -18.60
CA SER A 98 -8.88 11.71 -18.13
C SER A 98 -9.31 12.12 -16.71
N GLY A 99 -10.40 11.57 -16.18
CA GLY A 99 -10.98 11.96 -14.89
C GLY A 99 -11.82 13.26 -14.97
N THR A 100 -12.20 13.70 -16.17
CA THR A 100 -12.92 14.97 -16.37
C THR A 100 -14.20 15.05 -15.55
N GLN A 101 -15.01 13.98 -15.48
CA GLN A 101 -16.25 14.01 -14.71
C GLN A 101 -15.98 14.23 -13.22
N SER A 102 -14.95 13.62 -12.66
CA SER A 102 -14.57 13.82 -11.25
C SER A 102 -14.05 15.24 -10.99
N ASN A 103 -13.26 15.80 -11.90
CA ASN A 103 -12.86 17.20 -11.83
C ASN A 103 -14.08 18.12 -11.86
N MET A 104 -15.02 17.90 -12.79
CA MET A 104 -16.25 18.69 -12.88
C MET A 104 -17.14 18.48 -11.66
N ASN A 105 -17.21 17.28 -11.09
CA ASN A 105 -17.93 17.03 -9.85
C ASN A 105 -17.38 17.93 -8.72
N ALA A 106 -16.06 18.01 -8.56
CA ALA A 106 -15.45 18.89 -7.59
C ALA A 106 -15.75 20.36 -7.86
N ASN A 107 -15.66 20.80 -9.11
CA ASN A 107 -15.98 22.17 -9.53
C ASN A 107 -17.44 22.53 -9.19
N GLU A 108 -18.37 21.65 -9.53
CA GLU A 108 -19.82 21.85 -9.29
C GLU A 108 -20.14 21.87 -7.81
N VAL A 109 -19.61 20.92 -7.03
CA VAL A 109 -19.84 20.85 -5.57
C VAL A 109 -19.32 22.10 -4.89
N ILE A 110 -18.07 22.49 -5.17
CA ILE A 110 -17.45 23.68 -4.56
C ILE A 110 -18.19 24.96 -5.00
N SER A 111 -18.56 25.09 -6.28
CA SER A 111 -19.33 26.23 -6.79
C SER A 111 -20.67 26.37 -6.10
N ASN A 112 -21.47 25.28 -6.06
CA ASN A 112 -22.80 25.31 -5.43
C ASN A 112 -22.72 25.55 -3.93
N ARG A 113 -21.74 25.01 -3.24
CA ARG A 113 -21.52 25.27 -1.82
C ARG A 113 -21.12 26.72 -1.57
N ALA A 114 -20.25 27.29 -2.39
CA ALA A 114 -19.86 28.69 -2.31
C ALA A 114 -21.04 29.64 -2.60
N ILE A 115 -21.87 29.32 -3.58
CA ILE A 115 -23.11 30.07 -3.88
C ILE A 115 -24.04 30.08 -2.67
N GLU A 116 -24.26 28.93 -2.03
CA GLU A 116 -25.10 28.81 -0.83
C GLU A 116 -24.52 29.64 0.34
N MET A 117 -23.19 29.59 0.58
CA MET A 117 -22.53 30.41 1.61
C MET A 117 -22.74 31.92 1.39
N LEU A 118 -22.90 32.34 0.14
CA LEU A 118 -23.19 33.72 -0.23
C LEU A 118 -24.68 34.05 -0.27
N GLY A 119 -25.57 33.12 0.12
CA GLY A 119 -27.04 33.30 0.09
C GLY A 119 -27.63 33.28 -1.31
N GLY A 120 -26.91 32.75 -2.32
CA GLY A 120 -27.38 32.62 -3.68
C GLY A 120 -28.20 31.35 -3.92
N VAL A 121 -28.62 31.17 -5.17
CA VAL A 121 -29.44 30.01 -5.60
C VAL A 121 -28.53 28.95 -6.21
N MET A 122 -28.49 27.74 -5.63
CA MET A 122 -27.73 26.62 -6.16
C MET A 122 -28.15 26.30 -7.62
N GLY A 123 -27.17 25.99 -8.46
CA GLY A 123 -27.36 25.75 -9.89
C GLY A 123 -27.39 27.00 -10.75
N SER A 124 -27.49 28.21 -10.15
CA SER A 124 -27.49 29.47 -10.89
C SER A 124 -26.15 29.82 -11.55
N LYS A 125 -25.06 29.20 -11.09
CA LYS A 125 -23.67 29.54 -11.47
C LYS A 125 -23.28 30.99 -11.15
N LYS A 126 -23.99 31.63 -10.24
CA LYS A 126 -23.78 33.00 -9.80
C LYS A 126 -23.89 33.10 -8.29
N PRO A 127 -22.98 33.85 -7.62
CA PRO A 127 -21.86 34.62 -8.20
C PRO A 127 -20.61 33.77 -8.52
N VAL A 128 -20.58 32.48 -8.14
CA VAL A 128 -19.44 31.58 -8.38
C VAL A 128 -19.77 30.62 -9.53
N HIS A 129 -18.94 30.64 -10.58
CA HIS A 129 -19.12 29.76 -11.73
C HIS A 129 -18.13 28.55 -11.63
N PRO A 130 -18.56 27.29 -11.87
CA PRO A 130 -17.71 26.12 -11.72
C PRO A 130 -16.51 26.11 -12.66
N ASN A 131 -16.67 26.57 -13.92
CA ASN A 131 -15.58 26.62 -14.90
C ASN A 131 -14.75 27.92 -14.79
N ASP A 132 -15.40 29.05 -14.71
CA ASP A 132 -14.72 30.35 -14.84
C ASP A 132 -13.98 30.77 -13.57
N HIS A 133 -14.46 30.30 -12.40
CA HIS A 133 -13.86 30.63 -11.10
C HIS A 133 -13.19 29.44 -10.43
N VAL A 134 -13.92 28.30 -10.19
CA VAL A 134 -13.36 27.16 -9.48
C VAL A 134 -12.30 26.42 -10.30
N ASN A 135 -12.50 26.32 -11.62
CA ASN A 135 -11.56 25.68 -12.56
C ASN A 135 -10.63 26.68 -13.26
N MET A 136 -10.59 27.95 -12.83
CA MET A 136 -9.74 28.99 -13.41
C MET A 136 -8.27 28.55 -13.49
N SER A 137 -7.61 28.79 -14.64
CA SER A 137 -6.22 28.42 -14.94
C SER A 137 -5.93 26.92 -14.99
N GLN A 138 -6.96 26.06 -15.08
CA GLN A 138 -6.85 24.60 -14.99
C GLN A 138 -7.52 23.92 -16.18
N SER A 139 -7.12 22.67 -16.40
CA SER A 139 -7.83 21.67 -17.20
C SER A 139 -8.05 20.42 -16.33
N SER A 140 -9.02 19.57 -16.69
CA SER A 140 -9.11 18.22 -16.09
C SER A 140 -7.83 17.41 -16.34
N ASN A 141 -7.15 17.70 -17.47
CA ASN A 141 -5.99 16.95 -17.93
C ASN A 141 -4.76 17.14 -17.02
N ASP A 142 -4.57 18.31 -16.43
CA ASP A 142 -3.52 18.55 -15.42
C ASP A 142 -4.02 18.39 -13.97
N THR A 143 -5.30 18.68 -13.72
CA THR A 143 -5.89 18.63 -12.36
C THR A 143 -6.03 17.21 -11.83
N TYR A 144 -6.55 16.28 -12.64
CA TYR A 144 -6.76 14.92 -12.14
C TYR A 144 -5.44 14.17 -11.87
N PRO A 145 -4.41 14.21 -12.74
CA PRO A 145 -3.08 13.67 -12.42
C PRO A 145 -2.45 14.31 -11.18
N THR A 146 -2.62 15.61 -10.99
CA THR A 146 -2.18 16.29 -9.76
C THR A 146 -2.88 15.72 -8.53
N ALA A 147 -4.19 15.53 -8.58
CA ALA A 147 -4.94 14.91 -7.49
C ALA A 147 -4.52 13.45 -7.25
N MET A 148 -4.20 12.69 -8.29
CA MET A 148 -3.64 11.33 -8.17
C MET A 148 -2.33 11.32 -7.38
N HIS A 149 -1.41 12.22 -7.72
CA HIS A 149 -0.10 12.32 -7.06
C HIS A 149 -0.23 12.75 -5.61
N ILE A 150 -1.10 13.75 -5.31
CA ILE A 150 -1.37 14.20 -3.94
C ILE A 150 -1.93 13.04 -3.11
N ALA A 151 -2.99 12.38 -3.60
CA ALA A 151 -3.62 11.28 -2.91
C ALA A 151 -2.66 10.11 -2.68
N ALA A 152 -1.86 9.76 -3.69
CA ALA A 152 -0.86 8.70 -3.60
C ALA A 152 0.21 9.03 -2.55
N ALA A 153 0.79 10.22 -2.59
CA ALA A 153 1.84 10.62 -1.67
C ALA A 153 1.33 10.73 -0.22
N GLU A 154 0.20 11.41 0.02
CA GLU A 154 -0.40 11.50 1.35
C GLU A 154 -0.68 10.11 1.93
N TYR A 155 -1.26 9.22 1.12
CA TYR A 155 -1.68 7.90 1.60
C TYR A 155 -0.49 6.96 1.84
N VAL A 156 0.55 7.03 1.01
CA VAL A 156 1.80 6.30 1.24
C VAL A 156 2.49 6.78 2.52
N VAL A 157 2.62 8.11 2.70
CA VAL A 157 3.34 8.69 3.84
C VAL A 157 2.59 8.53 5.16
N HIS A 158 1.27 8.73 5.16
CA HIS A 158 0.48 8.79 6.39
C HIS A 158 -0.25 7.49 6.75
N HIS A 159 -0.33 6.52 5.81
CA HIS A 159 -1.02 5.25 6.06
C HIS A 159 -0.11 4.03 5.86
N LEU A 160 0.48 3.83 4.68
CA LEU A 160 1.25 2.63 4.37
C LEU A 160 2.57 2.55 5.16
N ILE A 161 3.38 3.60 5.13
CA ILE A 161 4.68 3.61 5.81
C ILE A 161 4.53 3.41 7.32
N PRO A 162 3.60 4.07 8.03
CA PRO A 162 3.33 3.79 9.43
C PRO A 162 2.93 2.34 9.71
N GLY A 163 2.04 1.75 8.90
CA GLY A 163 1.64 0.35 9.03
C GLY A 163 2.81 -0.62 8.88
N LEU A 164 3.65 -0.42 7.86
CA LEU A 164 4.87 -1.22 7.67
C LEU A 164 5.91 -1.01 8.78
N LYS A 165 6.06 0.20 9.32
CA LYS A 165 6.93 0.49 10.46
C LYS A 165 6.45 -0.24 11.72
N HIS A 166 5.14 -0.30 11.94
CA HIS A 166 4.55 -1.06 13.04
C HIS A 166 4.86 -2.55 12.92
N LEU A 167 4.69 -3.15 11.74
CA LEU A 167 5.05 -4.53 11.46
C LEU A 167 6.55 -4.79 11.65
N HIS A 168 7.41 -3.91 11.12
CA HIS A 168 8.85 -4.01 11.30
C HIS A 168 9.25 -4.05 12.79
N GLN A 169 8.72 -3.14 13.59
CA GLN A 169 9.03 -3.06 15.01
C GLN A 169 8.64 -4.32 15.77
N ALA A 170 7.48 -4.90 15.47
CA ALA A 170 7.03 -6.15 16.10
C ALA A 170 7.93 -7.33 15.72
N LEU A 171 8.31 -7.47 14.45
CA LEU A 171 9.22 -8.51 13.98
C LEU A 171 10.62 -8.37 14.59
N ASP A 172 11.15 -7.16 14.69
CA ASP A 172 12.45 -6.88 15.34
C ASP A 172 12.41 -7.21 16.84
N THR A 173 11.30 -6.91 17.50
CA THR A 173 11.08 -7.28 18.91
C THR A 173 11.09 -8.80 19.09
N LYS A 174 10.42 -9.55 18.20
CA LYS A 174 10.46 -11.02 18.21
C LYS A 174 11.85 -11.56 17.88
N ALA A 175 12.56 -10.98 16.94
CA ALA A 175 13.94 -11.36 16.63
C ALA A 175 14.84 -11.28 17.87
N LYS A 176 14.71 -10.23 18.65
CA LYS A 176 15.46 -10.04 19.91
C LYS A 176 15.01 -11.03 20.99
N ALA A 177 13.71 -11.23 21.17
CA ALA A 177 13.17 -12.16 22.16
C ALA A 177 13.58 -13.61 21.90
N PHE A 178 13.70 -14.00 20.64
CA PHE A 178 14.02 -15.37 20.22
C PHE A 178 15.54 -15.58 19.92
N ALA A 179 16.40 -14.63 20.27
CA ALA A 179 17.82 -14.64 19.91
C ALA A 179 18.59 -15.85 20.41
N SER A 180 18.18 -16.45 21.55
CA SER A 180 18.84 -17.62 22.15
C SER A 180 18.22 -18.96 21.77
N ILE A 181 17.09 -18.98 21.06
CA ILE A 181 16.35 -20.22 20.75
C ILE A 181 16.96 -20.85 19.49
N ILE A 182 17.72 -21.91 19.67
CA ILE A 182 18.37 -22.65 18.57
C ILE A 182 17.36 -23.59 17.93
N LYS A 183 17.24 -23.54 16.63
CA LYS A 183 16.36 -24.37 15.80
C LYS A 183 17.09 -24.93 14.58
N ILE A 184 16.47 -25.89 13.91
CA ILE A 184 16.92 -26.34 12.60
C ILE A 184 16.54 -25.32 11.53
N GLY A 185 17.50 -24.90 10.73
CA GLY A 185 17.25 -24.20 9.48
C GLY A 185 16.66 -25.12 8.44
N ARG A 186 15.94 -24.55 7.47
CA ARG A 186 15.40 -25.29 6.32
C ARG A 186 15.74 -24.57 5.02
N THR A 187 16.27 -25.34 4.07
CA THR A 187 16.44 -24.93 2.67
C THR A 187 15.70 -25.95 1.80
N HIS A 188 15.01 -25.52 0.76
CA HIS A 188 14.12 -26.39 -0.05
C HIS A 188 13.06 -27.11 0.81
N THR A 189 12.68 -26.54 1.95
CA THR A 189 11.84 -27.20 2.99
C THR A 189 12.45 -28.45 3.61
N GLN A 190 13.73 -28.74 3.34
CA GLN A 190 14.49 -29.85 3.92
C GLN A 190 15.35 -29.34 5.08
N ASP A 191 15.65 -30.25 6.02
CA ASP A 191 16.50 -29.96 7.17
C ASP A 191 17.87 -29.46 6.72
N ALA A 192 18.34 -28.39 7.39
CA ALA A 192 19.63 -27.78 7.15
C ALA A 192 20.39 -27.58 8.49
N THR A 193 21.47 -26.83 8.43
CA THR A 193 22.27 -26.51 9.64
C THR A 193 21.48 -25.59 10.59
N PRO A 194 21.82 -25.59 11.88
CA PRO A 194 21.15 -24.75 12.87
C PRO A 194 21.29 -23.24 12.62
N LEU A 195 20.30 -22.52 13.09
CA LEU A 195 20.31 -21.07 13.31
C LEU A 195 19.50 -20.80 14.59
N THR A 196 19.39 -19.55 15.01
CA THR A 196 18.41 -19.19 16.03
C THR A 196 17.09 -18.76 15.41
N LEU A 197 15.98 -18.95 16.12
CA LEU A 197 14.68 -18.41 15.74
C LEU A 197 14.73 -16.88 15.61
N GLY A 198 15.54 -16.23 16.47
CA GLY A 198 15.81 -14.79 16.37
C GLY A 198 16.50 -14.39 15.07
N GLN A 199 17.46 -15.18 14.58
CA GLN A 199 18.10 -14.95 13.26
C GLN A 199 17.07 -15.08 12.12
N GLU A 200 16.17 -16.05 12.19
CA GLU A 200 15.08 -16.21 11.20
C GLU A 200 14.16 -14.99 11.18
N PHE A 201 13.68 -14.54 12.35
CA PHE A 201 12.84 -13.35 12.47
C PHE A 201 13.58 -12.04 12.09
N SER A 202 14.90 -11.96 12.32
CA SER A 202 15.70 -10.81 11.88
C SER A 202 15.71 -10.66 10.37
N GLY A 203 15.67 -11.78 9.63
CA GLY A 203 15.50 -11.77 8.18
C GLY A 203 14.16 -11.15 7.75
N TYR A 204 13.08 -11.47 8.45
CA TYR A 204 11.75 -10.87 8.20
C TYR A 204 11.74 -9.37 8.49
N ALA A 205 12.28 -8.96 9.64
CA ALA A 205 12.41 -7.55 10.00
C ALA A 205 13.22 -6.77 8.96
N ALA A 206 14.35 -7.32 8.50
CA ALA A 206 15.19 -6.71 7.48
C ALA A 206 14.49 -6.56 6.11
N GLN A 207 13.63 -7.55 5.72
CA GLN A 207 12.83 -7.46 4.49
C GLN A 207 11.85 -6.28 4.55
N VAL A 208 11.14 -6.11 5.66
CA VAL A 208 10.18 -5.01 5.84
C VAL A 208 10.91 -3.66 5.90
N ALA A 209 12.02 -3.55 6.64
CA ALA A 209 12.84 -2.33 6.67
C ALA A 209 13.33 -1.92 5.27
N SER A 210 13.77 -2.88 4.48
CA SER A 210 14.21 -2.64 3.10
C SER A 210 13.05 -2.28 2.17
N ALA A 211 11.85 -2.83 2.40
CA ALA A 211 10.65 -2.46 1.66
C ALA A 211 10.25 -1.00 1.93
N ILE A 212 10.27 -0.55 3.19
CA ILE A 212 10.01 0.85 3.55
C ILE A 212 10.98 1.78 2.81
N LYS A 213 12.28 1.49 2.86
CA LYS A 213 13.29 2.30 2.15
C LYS A 213 13.04 2.38 0.65
N ARG A 214 12.64 1.27 0.00
CA ARG A 214 12.31 1.26 -1.43
C ARG A 214 11.09 2.12 -1.73
N ILE A 215 10.07 2.09 -0.88
CA ILE A 215 8.87 2.93 -1.02
C ILE A 215 9.26 4.41 -0.85
N GLU A 216 10.04 4.76 0.18
CA GLU A 216 10.50 6.13 0.41
C GLU A 216 11.29 6.70 -0.78
N LEU A 217 12.09 5.88 -1.49
CA LEU A 217 12.81 6.27 -2.70
C LEU A 217 11.92 6.66 -3.88
N THR A 218 10.66 6.28 -3.87
CA THR A 218 9.71 6.61 -4.96
C THR A 218 8.98 7.93 -4.74
N LEU A 219 8.94 8.44 -3.51
CA LEU A 219 8.20 9.64 -3.14
C LEU A 219 8.57 10.89 -3.94
N PRO A 220 9.87 11.17 -4.25
CA PRO A 220 10.22 12.34 -5.03
C PRO A 220 9.46 12.46 -6.36
N GLY A 221 9.29 11.36 -7.09
CA GLY A 221 8.51 11.35 -8.34
C GLY A 221 7.01 11.61 -8.12
N LEU A 222 6.45 11.18 -6.98
CA LEU A 222 5.06 11.49 -6.63
C LEU A 222 4.85 12.95 -6.22
N TYR A 223 5.90 13.65 -5.80
CA TYR A 223 5.81 15.07 -5.44
C TYR A 223 5.83 16.02 -6.64
N GLU A 224 6.12 15.55 -7.85
CA GLU A 224 6.11 16.34 -9.06
C GLU A 224 4.71 16.43 -9.65
N LEU A 225 4.18 17.67 -9.78
CA LEU A 225 2.78 17.91 -10.11
C LEU A 225 2.58 18.39 -11.54
N ALA A 226 1.58 17.83 -12.22
CA ALA A 226 1.16 18.20 -13.56
C ALA A 226 0.49 19.58 -13.62
N GLN A 227 -0.05 20.08 -12.50
CA GLN A 227 -0.84 21.31 -12.45
C GLN A 227 -0.09 22.49 -13.06
N GLY A 228 -0.79 23.26 -13.90
CA GLY A 228 -0.23 24.34 -14.70
C GLY A 228 0.09 23.96 -16.14
N GLY A 229 0.06 22.66 -16.51
CA GLY A 229 0.20 22.22 -17.90
C GLY A 229 -1.06 22.47 -18.73
N THR A 230 -2.19 22.62 -18.08
CA THR A 230 -3.53 22.80 -18.67
C THR A 230 -3.92 21.67 -19.63
N ALA A 231 -4.32 21.99 -20.86
CA ALA A 231 -4.94 21.01 -21.77
C ALA A 231 -3.95 19.96 -22.31
N VAL A 232 -2.72 20.37 -22.68
CA VAL A 232 -1.74 19.53 -23.38
C VAL A 232 -0.30 19.68 -22.86
N GLY A 233 -0.08 20.47 -21.82
CA GLY A 233 1.25 20.71 -21.24
C GLY A 233 1.84 22.10 -21.52
N THR A 234 1.22 22.92 -22.38
CA THR A 234 1.72 24.25 -22.76
C THR A 234 1.40 25.36 -21.75
N GLY A 235 0.48 25.10 -20.79
CA GLY A 235 0.02 26.11 -19.85
C GLY A 235 -0.92 27.16 -20.46
N LEU A 236 -1.58 26.86 -21.58
CA LEU A 236 -2.51 27.77 -22.24
C LEU A 236 -3.60 28.23 -21.26
N ASN A 237 -3.86 29.54 -21.22
CA ASN A 237 -4.82 30.23 -20.36
C ASN A 237 -4.48 30.24 -18.86
N ALA A 238 -3.32 29.78 -18.45
CA ALA A 238 -2.80 29.99 -17.09
C ALA A 238 -1.88 31.21 -17.05
N PRO A 239 -1.92 32.06 -16.01
CA PRO A 239 -1.00 33.17 -15.85
C PRO A 239 0.43 32.63 -15.57
N VAL A 240 1.43 33.44 -15.96
CA VAL A 240 2.84 33.14 -15.68
C VAL A 240 3.04 32.99 -14.16
N GLY A 241 3.72 31.91 -13.73
CA GLY A 241 3.97 31.63 -12.33
C GLY A 241 2.86 30.80 -11.64
N PHE A 242 1.78 30.46 -12.35
CA PHE A 242 0.70 29.66 -11.76
C PHE A 242 1.15 28.26 -11.34
N ALA A 243 1.94 27.58 -12.17
CA ALA A 243 2.39 26.21 -11.92
C ALA A 243 3.23 26.11 -10.63
N GLU A 244 4.15 27.04 -10.43
CA GLU A 244 5.01 27.13 -9.24
C GLU A 244 4.18 27.52 -8.02
N LYS A 245 3.29 28.51 -8.16
CA LYS A 245 2.50 29.01 -7.03
C LYS A 245 1.50 27.97 -6.54
N VAL A 246 0.80 27.28 -7.44
CA VAL A 246 -0.15 26.25 -7.04
C VAL A 246 0.56 25.06 -6.37
N ALA A 247 1.74 24.65 -6.83
CA ALA A 247 2.53 23.60 -6.18
C ALA A 247 2.98 24.02 -4.78
N GLN A 248 3.40 25.28 -4.59
CA GLN A 248 3.71 25.82 -3.28
C GLN A 248 2.51 25.78 -2.33
N GLU A 249 1.33 26.21 -2.77
CA GLU A 249 0.11 26.19 -1.96
C GLU A 249 -0.28 24.72 -1.58
N ILE A 250 -0.13 23.78 -2.52
CA ILE A 250 -0.35 22.35 -2.22
C ILE A 250 0.63 21.85 -1.16
N ALA A 251 1.91 22.23 -1.26
CA ALA A 251 2.91 21.84 -0.27
C ALA A 251 2.58 22.42 1.12
N GLU A 252 2.13 23.69 1.19
CA GLU A 252 1.70 24.31 2.45
C GLU A 252 0.47 23.63 3.07
N ILE A 253 -0.54 23.27 2.24
CA ILE A 253 -1.77 22.62 2.71
C ILE A 253 -1.50 21.21 3.22
N THR A 254 -0.63 20.45 2.55
CA THR A 254 -0.39 19.03 2.85
C THR A 254 0.75 18.80 3.83
N GLY A 255 1.67 19.77 3.98
CA GLY A 255 2.93 19.60 4.71
C GLY A 255 3.92 18.66 4.01
N LEU A 256 3.69 18.30 2.73
CA LEU A 256 4.57 17.46 1.92
C LEU A 256 5.28 18.29 0.87
N PRO A 257 6.50 17.92 0.43
CA PRO A 257 7.36 18.75 -0.41
C PRO A 257 6.97 18.69 -1.89
N PHE A 258 5.71 18.96 -2.22
CA PHE A 258 5.25 19.02 -3.60
C PHE A 258 5.91 20.16 -4.37
N VAL A 259 6.24 19.88 -5.62
CA VAL A 259 6.85 20.81 -6.57
C VAL A 259 6.17 20.72 -7.92
N THR A 260 6.35 21.75 -8.75
CA THR A 260 5.87 21.69 -10.13
C THR A 260 6.73 20.72 -10.95
N ALA A 261 6.10 19.85 -11.75
CA ALA A 261 6.84 18.91 -12.60
C ALA A 261 7.71 19.67 -13.60
N PRO A 262 8.96 19.24 -13.81
CA PRO A 262 9.90 19.92 -14.72
C PRO A 262 9.47 19.85 -16.17
N ASN A 263 8.68 18.85 -16.56
CA ASN A 263 8.12 18.68 -17.89
C ASN A 263 6.62 18.37 -17.80
N LYS A 264 5.79 19.34 -18.22
CA LYS A 264 4.34 19.21 -18.16
C LYS A 264 3.76 18.26 -19.21
N PHE A 265 4.47 18.05 -20.33
CA PHE A 265 4.03 17.11 -21.37
C PHE A 265 4.14 15.67 -20.87
N GLU A 266 5.24 15.33 -20.22
CA GLU A 266 5.43 14.05 -19.56
C GLU A 266 4.40 13.86 -18.42
N ALA A 267 4.23 14.86 -17.55
CA ALA A 267 3.36 14.79 -16.40
C ALA A 267 1.86 14.59 -16.73
N LEU A 268 1.41 14.97 -17.94
CA LEU A 268 0.04 14.74 -18.42
C LEU A 268 -0.11 13.40 -19.14
N ALA A 269 0.90 13.01 -19.92
CA ALA A 269 0.82 11.89 -20.85
C ALA A 269 1.37 10.58 -20.31
N ALA A 270 2.22 10.64 -19.29
CA ALA A 270 2.85 9.47 -18.66
C ALA A 270 2.67 9.48 -17.14
N HIS A 271 2.58 8.29 -16.56
CA HIS A 271 2.45 8.12 -15.10
C HIS A 271 3.48 7.14 -14.55
N ASP A 272 4.72 7.25 -15.05
CA ASP A 272 5.84 6.39 -14.68
C ASP A 272 6.14 6.44 -13.18
N ALA A 273 5.96 7.61 -12.54
CA ALA A 273 6.10 7.77 -11.10
C ALA A 273 5.09 6.88 -10.32
N MET A 274 3.84 6.78 -10.79
CA MET A 274 2.82 5.91 -10.21
C MET A 274 3.18 4.43 -10.41
N VAL A 275 3.64 4.06 -11.59
CA VAL A 275 4.06 2.68 -11.91
C VAL A 275 5.25 2.27 -11.05
N PHE A 276 6.25 3.14 -10.92
CA PHE A 276 7.45 2.91 -10.12
C PHE A 276 7.12 2.79 -8.63
N ALA A 277 6.31 3.72 -8.10
CA ALA A 277 5.90 3.68 -6.71
C ALA A 277 5.09 2.41 -6.38
N HIS A 278 4.15 2.02 -7.24
CA HIS A 278 3.40 0.78 -7.05
C HIS A 278 4.30 -0.46 -7.20
N GLY A 279 5.34 -0.41 -8.04
CA GLY A 279 6.36 -1.45 -8.14
C GLY A 279 7.09 -1.69 -6.81
N ALA A 280 7.40 -0.62 -6.07
CA ALA A 280 7.97 -0.73 -4.73
C ALA A 280 6.97 -1.31 -3.70
N ILE A 281 5.68 -0.93 -3.79
CA ILE A 281 4.60 -1.51 -2.98
C ILE A 281 4.43 -3.00 -3.30
N ASN A 282 4.49 -3.37 -4.57
CA ASN A 282 4.44 -4.76 -5.02
C ASN A 282 5.60 -5.59 -4.45
N ALA A 283 6.81 -5.03 -4.40
CA ALA A 283 7.96 -5.68 -3.75
C ALA A 283 7.76 -5.84 -2.23
N ALA A 284 7.13 -4.86 -1.57
CA ALA A 284 6.75 -4.97 -0.16
C ALA A 284 5.71 -6.07 0.06
N ALA A 285 4.70 -6.16 -0.81
CA ALA A 285 3.71 -7.24 -0.78
C ALA A 285 4.36 -8.62 -0.95
N ALA A 286 5.36 -8.76 -1.84
CA ALA A 286 6.10 -10.01 -1.99
C ALA A 286 6.85 -10.40 -0.70
N ALA A 287 7.45 -9.44 0.00
CA ALA A 287 8.08 -9.68 1.29
C ALA A 287 7.05 -10.13 2.35
N CYS A 288 5.94 -9.40 2.49
CA CYS A 288 4.86 -9.72 3.44
C CYS A 288 4.23 -11.10 3.14
N PHE A 289 4.05 -11.43 1.87
CA PHE A 289 3.54 -12.75 1.43
C PHE A 289 4.44 -13.88 1.93
N LYS A 290 5.75 -13.75 1.72
CA LYS A 290 6.75 -14.73 2.19
C LYS A 290 6.73 -14.86 3.71
N ILE A 291 6.75 -13.74 4.43
CA ILE A 291 6.76 -13.71 5.90
C ILE A 291 5.51 -14.39 6.47
N ALA A 292 4.34 -14.05 5.95
CA ALA A 292 3.08 -14.66 6.40
C ALA A 292 3.00 -16.16 6.12
N ASN A 293 3.55 -16.62 4.99
CA ASN A 293 3.62 -18.05 4.67
C ASN A 293 4.58 -18.80 5.59
N ASP A 294 5.76 -18.26 5.86
CA ASP A 294 6.71 -18.90 6.77
C ASP A 294 6.11 -19.00 8.19
N ILE A 295 5.55 -17.93 8.72
CA ILE A 295 4.96 -17.90 10.06
C ILE A 295 3.84 -18.94 10.20
N ARG A 296 2.90 -18.99 9.23
CA ARG A 296 1.83 -20.00 9.32
C ARG A 296 2.34 -21.42 9.13
N PHE A 297 3.40 -21.62 8.36
CA PHE A 297 3.99 -22.95 8.17
C PHE A 297 4.73 -23.43 9.42
N LEU A 298 5.50 -22.54 10.07
CA LEU A 298 6.13 -22.82 11.37
C LEU A 298 5.09 -23.11 12.45
N GLY A 299 3.92 -22.47 12.40
CA GLY A 299 2.80 -22.71 13.32
C GLY A 299 1.90 -23.89 12.94
N SER A 300 2.19 -24.63 11.87
CA SER A 300 1.34 -25.71 11.37
C SER A 300 1.22 -26.88 12.34
N GLY A 301 0.07 -27.50 12.36
CA GLY A 301 -0.23 -28.67 13.21
C GLY A 301 -1.40 -28.39 14.17
N PRO A 302 -1.21 -28.43 15.50
CA PRO A 302 0.05 -28.41 16.26
C PRO A 302 0.78 -29.77 16.43
N ARG A 303 0.14 -30.90 16.11
CA ARG A 303 0.74 -32.26 16.36
C ARG A 303 1.24 -32.93 15.09
N ALA A 304 0.56 -32.71 13.95
CA ALA A 304 0.87 -33.33 12.66
C ALA A 304 1.55 -32.36 11.67
N GLY A 305 2.03 -31.22 12.13
CA GLY A 305 2.79 -30.24 11.36
C GLY A 305 4.11 -29.89 12.06
N LEU A 306 4.72 -28.75 11.70
CA LEU A 306 5.97 -28.32 12.30
C LEU A 306 5.82 -27.94 13.78
N GLY A 307 4.78 -27.17 14.10
CA GLY A 307 4.45 -26.79 15.47
C GLY A 307 5.57 -26.08 16.23
N GLU A 308 6.45 -25.37 15.54
CA GLU A 308 7.54 -24.61 16.17
C GLU A 308 7.07 -23.30 16.79
N LEU A 309 5.98 -22.73 16.25
CA LEU A 309 5.33 -21.53 16.78
C LEU A 309 3.92 -21.84 17.30
N ALA A 310 3.53 -21.15 18.37
CA ALA A 310 2.15 -20.96 18.76
C ALA A 310 1.68 -19.61 18.22
N LEU A 311 0.58 -19.61 17.47
CA LEU A 311 -0.04 -18.40 16.97
C LEU A 311 -1.24 -18.01 17.86
N PRO A 312 -1.58 -16.70 17.96
CA PRO A 312 -2.76 -16.26 18.71
C PRO A 312 -4.06 -16.91 18.21
N GLU A 313 -4.94 -17.22 19.16
CA GLU A 313 -6.27 -17.76 18.90
C GLU A 313 -7.29 -16.60 18.87
N ASN A 314 -7.61 -16.11 17.68
CA ASN A 314 -8.46 -14.91 17.54
C ASN A 314 -9.94 -15.26 17.37
N GLU A 315 -10.25 -16.39 16.72
CA GLU A 315 -11.62 -16.84 16.46
C GLU A 315 -11.69 -18.38 16.33
N PRO A 316 -12.88 -18.98 16.50
CA PRO A 316 -13.09 -20.41 16.24
C PRO A 316 -12.76 -20.75 14.78
N GLY A 317 -11.85 -21.72 14.57
CA GLY A 317 -11.33 -22.05 13.24
C GLY A 317 -12.17 -23.05 12.43
N SER A 318 -13.24 -23.63 13.02
CA SER A 318 -14.03 -24.67 12.34
C SER A 318 -15.42 -24.80 12.93
N SER A 319 -16.41 -25.01 12.06
CA SER A 319 -17.80 -25.29 12.45
C SER A 319 -18.03 -26.76 12.90
N ILE A 320 -17.11 -27.69 12.56
CA ILE A 320 -17.27 -29.12 12.80
C ILE A 320 -16.09 -29.75 13.56
N MET A 321 -15.01 -29.04 13.79
CA MET A 321 -13.83 -29.49 14.53
C MET A 321 -13.58 -28.58 15.74
N PRO A 322 -14.19 -28.89 16.93
CA PRO A 322 -14.03 -28.06 18.11
C PRO A 322 -12.57 -27.89 18.51
N GLY A 323 -12.16 -26.66 18.84
CA GLY A 323 -10.80 -26.37 19.28
C GLY A 323 -9.77 -26.23 18.14
N LYS A 324 -10.19 -26.33 16.87
CA LYS A 324 -9.30 -26.03 15.73
C LYS A 324 -9.13 -24.53 15.59
N VAL A 325 -7.89 -24.07 15.55
CA VAL A 325 -7.52 -22.68 15.31
C VAL A 325 -6.77 -22.59 13.98
N ASN A 326 -7.13 -21.61 13.14
CA ASN A 326 -6.50 -21.38 11.85
C ASN A 326 -5.58 -20.15 11.88
N PRO A 327 -4.55 -20.08 11.02
CA PRO A 327 -3.65 -18.93 10.92
C PRO A 327 -4.28 -17.80 10.06
N THR A 328 -5.47 -17.33 10.45
CA THR A 328 -6.35 -16.47 9.64
C THR A 328 -5.72 -15.14 9.27
N GLN A 329 -4.88 -14.57 10.15
CA GLN A 329 -4.16 -13.33 9.86
C GLN A 329 -3.12 -13.52 8.73
N SER A 330 -2.44 -14.67 8.71
CA SER A 330 -1.55 -15.01 7.59
C SER A 330 -2.31 -15.22 6.29
N GLU A 331 -3.51 -15.81 6.36
CA GLU A 331 -4.38 -15.99 5.19
C GLU A 331 -4.84 -14.65 4.64
N ALA A 332 -5.31 -13.74 5.49
CA ALA A 332 -5.71 -12.39 5.09
C ALA A 332 -4.55 -11.63 4.44
N MET A 333 -3.35 -11.64 5.06
CA MET A 333 -2.16 -11.00 4.50
C MET A 333 -1.82 -11.56 3.12
N THR A 334 -1.85 -12.87 2.92
CA THR A 334 -1.53 -13.46 1.61
C THR A 334 -2.57 -13.14 0.54
N GLN A 335 -3.86 -13.03 0.89
CA GLN A 335 -4.90 -12.59 -0.04
C GLN A 335 -4.69 -11.13 -0.46
N VAL A 336 -4.40 -10.25 0.49
CA VAL A 336 -4.08 -8.84 0.20
C VAL A 336 -2.88 -8.73 -0.74
N CYS A 337 -1.80 -9.46 -0.47
CA CYS A 337 -0.62 -9.47 -1.33
C CYS A 337 -0.95 -9.96 -2.76
N ALA A 338 -1.72 -11.04 -2.89
CA ALA A 338 -2.13 -11.57 -4.19
C ALA A 338 -2.95 -10.54 -4.99
N HIS A 339 -3.84 -9.80 -4.31
CA HIS A 339 -4.63 -8.73 -4.94
C HIS A 339 -3.73 -7.58 -5.42
N ILE A 340 -2.74 -7.18 -4.63
CA ILE A 340 -1.75 -6.15 -5.02
C ILE A 340 -0.95 -6.56 -6.25
N PHE A 341 -0.59 -7.86 -6.40
CA PHE A 341 0.07 -8.36 -7.61
C PHE A 341 -0.81 -8.16 -8.86
N GLY A 342 -2.13 -8.37 -8.73
CA GLY A 342 -3.10 -8.07 -9.79
C GLY A 342 -3.17 -6.58 -10.12
N ASN A 343 -3.20 -5.72 -9.10
CA ASN A 343 -3.20 -4.27 -9.26
C ASN A 343 -1.91 -3.77 -9.93
N GLN A 344 -0.74 -4.38 -9.63
CA GLN A 344 0.51 -4.05 -10.31
C GLN A 344 0.43 -4.30 -11.81
N ALA A 345 -0.14 -5.43 -12.23
CA ALA A 345 -0.31 -5.73 -13.65
C ALA A 345 -1.20 -4.68 -14.35
N ALA A 346 -2.33 -4.32 -13.72
CA ALA A 346 -3.25 -3.31 -14.24
C ALA A 346 -2.61 -1.92 -14.33
N ILE A 347 -1.87 -1.50 -13.28
CA ILE A 347 -1.18 -0.19 -13.24
C ILE A 347 -0.06 -0.14 -14.28
N THR A 348 0.73 -1.22 -14.42
CA THR A 348 1.80 -1.28 -15.43
C THR A 348 1.23 -1.18 -16.84
N PHE A 349 0.14 -1.89 -17.13
CA PHE A 349 -0.55 -1.78 -18.41
C PHE A 349 -1.07 -0.37 -18.65
N ALA A 350 -1.75 0.22 -17.67
CA ALA A 350 -2.27 1.59 -17.75
C ALA A 350 -1.17 2.64 -17.97
N GLY A 351 -0.04 2.51 -17.27
CA GLY A 351 1.12 3.38 -17.43
C GLY A 351 1.80 3.27 -18.80
N SER A 352 1.70 2.10 -19.46
CA SER A 352 2.22 1.90 -20.82
C SER A 352 1.35 2.50 -21.90
N GLN A 353 0.15 2.98 -21.54
CA GLN A 353 -0.78 3.63 -22.44
C GLN A 353 -0.57 5.15 -22.46
N GLY A 354 -1.39 5.83 -23.21
CA GLY A 354 -1.30 7.26 -23.45
C GLY A 354 -0.93 7.53 -24.90
N HIS A 355 -1.81 8.28 -25.58
CA HIS A 355 -1.55 8.69 -26.96
C HIS A 355 -1.25 10.17 -26.95
N PHE A 356 -0.04 10.51 -27.41
CA PHE A 356 0.43 11.89 -27.51
C PHE A 356 0.45 12.58 -26.13
N GLU A 357 -0.40 13.55 -25.88
CA GLU A 357 -0.32 14.47 -24.74
C GLU A 357 -1.19 14.07 -23.53
N LEU A 358 -1.87 12.90 -23.57
CA LEU A 358 -2.72 12.48 -22.45
C LEU A 358 -2.79 10.96 -22.25
N ASN A 359 -2.60 10.52 -21.02
CA ASN A 359 -2.99 9.18 -20.57
C ASN A 359 -4.48 9.19 -20.14
N VAL A 360 -5.24 8.19 -20.60
CA VAL A 360 -6.68 8.10 -20.34
C VAL A 360 -7.07 6.85 -19.50
N TYR A 361 -6.20 6.47 -18.58
CA TYR A 361 -6.43 5.39 -17.59
C TYR A 361 -6.36 5.90 -16.14
N ASN A 362 -6.44 7.22 -15.96
CA ASN A 362 -6.19 7.89 -14.68
C ASN A 362 -7.08 7.40 -13.54
N PRO A 363 -8.42 7.34 -13.67
CA PRO A 363 -9.28 6.93 -12.56
C PRO A 363 -9.02 5.50 -12.08
N MET A 364 -8.81 4.56 -13.00
CA MET A 364 -8.50 3.16 -12.69
C MET A 364 -7.13 3.04 -12.02
N MET A 365 -6.12 3.75 -12.54
CA MET A 365 -4.77 3.75 -11.96
C MET A 365 -4.78 4.31 -10.53
N ALA A 366 -5.46 5.44 -10.30
CA ALA A 366 -5.61 6.02 -8.97
C ALA A 366 -6.31 5.07 -7.99
N TYR A 367 -7.41 4.44 -8.43
CA TYR A 367 -8.16 3.49 -7.62
C TYR A 367 -7.30 2.29 -7.21
N ASN A 368 -6.66 1.61 -8.17
CA ASN A 368 -5.86 0.42 -7.90
C ASN A 368 -4.63 0.73 -7.03
N PHE A 369 -4.01 1.90 -7.25
CA PHE A 369 -2.88 2.35 -6.44
C PHE A 369 -3.30 2.56 -4.98
N LEU A 370 -4.33 3.36 -4.75
CA LEU A 370 -4.81 3.69 -3.40
C LEU A 370 -5.38 2.47 -2.68
N GLN A 371 -6.07 1.58 -3.40
CA GLN A 371 -6.54 0.32 -2.83
C GLN A 371 -5.37 -0.54 -2.34
N SER A 372 -4.29 -0.65 -3.12
CA SER A 372 -3.10 -1.39 -2.72
C SER A 372 -2.42 -0.79 -1.49
N VAL A 373 -2.32 0.54 -1.44
CA VAL A 373 -1.76 1.29 -0.30
C VAL A 373 -2.59 1.04 0.97
N GLN A 374 -3.90 1.18 0.86
CA GLN A 374 -4.81 0.95 1.99
C GLN A 374 -4.73 -0.49 2.49
N LEU A 375 -4.92 -1.45 1.59
CA LEU A 375 -4.96 -2.87 1.98
C LEU A 375 -3.66 -3.33 2.61
N LEU A 376 -2.50 -2.94 2.08
CA LEU A 376 -1.22 -3.35 2.66
C LEU A 376 -0.95 -2.65 4.00
N GLY A 377 -1.33 -1.39 4.14
CA GLY A 377 -1.26 -0.66 5.39
C GLY A 377 -2.11 -1.31 6.49
N ASP A 378 -3.40 -1.52 6.19
CA ASP A 378 -4.36 -2.14 7.12
C ASP A 378 -3.94 -3.58 7.49
N ALA A 379 -3.56 -4.38 6.50
CA ALA A 379 -3.12 -5.76 6.72
C ALA A 379 -1.84 -5.82 7.55
N SER A 380 -0.91 -4.87 7.39
CA SER A 380 0.32 -4.79 8.19
C SER A 380 0.00 -4.52 9.66
N VAL A 381 -0.94 -3.63 9.96
CA VAL A 381 -1.39 -3.35 11.34
C VAL A 381 -2.12 -4.57 11.91
N SER A 382 -3.10 -5.10 11.17
CA SER A 382 -3.88 -6.27 11.62
C SER A 382 -3.01 -7.50 11.88
N PHE A 383 -2.07 -7.80 10.97
CA PHE A 383 -1.14 -8.91 11.12
C PHE A 383 -0.18 -8.71 12.30
N THR A 384 0.23 -7.48 12.56
CA THR A 384 1.04 -7.13 13.72
C THR A 384 0.28 -7.40 15.00
N ASP A 385 -0.87 -6.77 15.16
CA ASP A 385 -1.61 -6.73 16.43
C ASP A 385 -2.25 -8.08 16.78
N ASN A 386 -2.74 -8.82 15.77
CA ASN A 386 -3.49 -10.04 15.94
C ASN A 386 -2.67 -11.32 15.64
N CYS A 387 -1.42 -11.20 15.20
CA CYS A 387 -0.55 -12.36 14.98
C CYS A 387 0.83 -12.13 15.58
N VAL A 388 1.66 -11.23 15.02
CA VAL A 388 3.09 -11.16 15.32
C VAL A 388 3.39 -10.93 16.80
N VAL A 389 2.69 -9.99 17.45
CA VAL A 389 2.93 -9.66 18.86
C VAL A 389 2.62 -10.82 19.80
N GLY A 390 1.68 -11.68 19.44
CA GLY A 390 1.25 -12.85 20.24
C GLY A 390 1.95 -14.15 19.87
N ILE A 391 2.91 -14.18 18.94
CA ILE A 391 3.66 -15.39 18.60
C ILE A 391 4.51 -15.83 19.79
N GLU A 392 4.43 -17.13 20.14
CA GLU A 392 5.27 -17.79 21.12
C GLU A 392 6.08 -18.92 20.48
N ALA A 393 7.29 -19.16 20.96
CA ALA A 393 8.11 -20.30 20.53
C ALA A 393 7.69 -21.57 21.30
N ARG A 394 7.48 -22.67 20.58
CA ARG A 394 7.29 -24.00 21.19
C ARG A 394 8.63 -24.70 21.34
N GLU A 395 9.38 -24.31 22.37
CA GLU A 395 10.77 -24.71 22.54
C GLU A 395 10.96 -26.23 22.59
N ASP A 396 10.00 -26.97 23.17
CA ASP A 396 10.07 -28.45 23.21
C ASP A 396 10.04 -29.05 21.79
N ASN A 397 9.21 -28.53 20.90
CA ASN A 397 9.15 -29.01 19.50
C ASN A 397 10.40 -28.60 18.73
N ILE A 398 10.87 -27.38 18.94
CA ILE A 398 12.10 -26.86 18.35
C ILE A 398 13.28 -27.72 18.78
N LYS A 399 13.42 -28.02 20.08
CA LYS A 399 14.47 -28.86 20.65
C LYS A 399 14.47 -30.25 20.06
N LYS A 400 13.30 -30.90 19.99
CA LYS A 400 13.16 -32.21 19.34
C LYS A 400 13.65 -32.21 17.89
N GLY A 401 13.34 -31.14 17.14
CA GLY A 401 13.81 -30.97 15.78
C GLY A 401 15.33 -30.92 15.70
N VAL A 402 15.98 -30.18 16.61
CA VAL A 402 17.45 -30.08 16.69
C VAL A 402 18.06 -31.43 17.03
N GLU A 403 17.57 -32.08 18.09
CA GLU A 403 18.11 -33.37 18.61
C GLU A 403 18.03 -34.49 17.55
N ASN A 404 16.98 -34.51 16.74
CA ASN A 404 16.76 -35.51 15.70
C ASN A 404 17.40 -35.18 14.36
N SER A 405 17.97 -33.99 14.19
CA SER A 405 18.50 -33.55 12.90
C SER A 405 19.78 -34.29 12.52
N LEU A 406 19.76 -34.89 11.33
CA LEU A 406 20.95 -35.50 10.73
C LEU A 406 21.96 -34.48 10.22
N MET A 407 21.56 -33.20 10.06
CA MET A 407 22.43 -32.14 9.53
C MET A 407 23.43 -31.61 10.56
N LEU A 408 23.27 -31.95 11.84
CA LEU A 408 24.27 -31.70 12.86
C LEU A 408 25.59 -32.45 12.61
N VAL A 409 25.58 -33.47 11.76
CA VAL A 409 26.80 -34.17 11.31
C VAL A 409 27.84 -33.23 10.69
N THR A 410 27.43 -32.07 10.17
CA THR A 410 28.30 -31.04 9.64
C THR A 410 29.35 -30.59 10.64
N ALA A 411 29.03 -30.59 11.94
CA ALA A 411 29.99 -30.27 13.02
C ALA A 411 31.16 -31.24 13.08
N LEU A 412 30.97 -32.48 12.65
CA LEU A 412 32.01 -33.54 12.67
C LEU A 412 32.95 -33.49 11.48
N ASN A 413 32.70 -32.66 10.45
CA ASN A 413 33.51 -32.60 9.24
C ASN A 413 34.97 -32.31 9.53
N SER A 414 35.27 -31.44 10.49
CA SER A 414 36.66 -31.09 10.88
C SER A 414 37.40 -32.24 11.56
N LYS A 415 36.70 -33.17 12.18
CA LYS A 415 37.31 -34.30 12.93
C LYS A 415 37.34 -35.57 12.06
N LEU A 416 36.29 -35.89 11.34
CA LEU A 416 36.13 -37.16 10.64
C LEU A 416 36.25 -37.06 9.11
N GLY A 417 36.13 -35.86 8.55
CA GLY A 417 36.05 -35.64 7.10
C GLY A 417 34.65 -35.89 6.53
N TYR A 418 34.41 -35.35 5.33
CA TYR A 418 33.11 -35.34 4.68
C TYR A 418 32.53 -36.75 4.41
N ASP A 419 33.37 -37.67 3.92
CA ASP A 419 32.90 -39.01 3.51
C ASP A 419 32.40 -39.85 4.69
N ILE A 420 33.10 -39.80 5.83
CA ILE A 420 32.71 -40.48 7.06
C ILE A 420 31.43 -39.86 7.60
N CYS A 421 31.34 -38.55 7.64
CA CYS A 421 30.13 -37.83 8.07
C CYS A 421 28.91 -38.17 7.17
N ALA A 422 29.09 -38.21 5.86
CA ALA A 422 28.06 -38.63 4.92
C ALA A 422 27.62 -40.08 5.15
N LYS A 423 28.55 -40.99 5.48
CA LYS A 423 28.24 -42.40 5.80
C LYS A 423 27.41 -42.48 7.09
N ILE A 424 27.80 -41.77 8.16
CA ILE A 424 27.08 -41.75 9.44
C ILE A 424 25.65 -41.24 9.22
N ALA A 425 25.46 -40.09 8.55
CA ALA A 425 24.14 -39.51 8.31
C ALA A 425 23.25 -40.44 7.46
N LYS A 426 23.77 -41.02 6.37
CA LYS A 426 23.03 -41.96 5.53
C LYS A 426 22.64 -43.24 6.28
N THR A 427 23.52 -43.75 7.17
CA THR A 427 23.25 -44.91 7.97
C THR A 427 22.15 -44.63 9.00
N ALA A 428 22.26 -43.49 9.70
CA ALA A 428 21.25 -43.04 10.65
C ALA A 428 19.88 -42.87 9.99
N HIS A 429 19.83 -42.24 8.81
CA HIS A 429 18.58 -42.11 8.05
C HIS A 429 17.97 -43.46 7.66
N LYS A 430 18.79 -44.38 7.14
CA LYS A 430 18.34 -45.70 6.71
C LYS A 430 17.81 -46.55 7.88
N ASN A 431 18.46 -46.46 9.02
CA ASN A 431 18.14 -47.27 10.21
C ASN A 431 17.07 -46.61 11.11
N GLY A 432 16.72 -45.35 10.89
CA GLY A 432 15.84 -44.59 11.78
C GLY A 432 16.50 -44.27 13.11
N THR A 433 17.82 -44.20 13.18
CA THR A 433 18.63 -43.97 14.39
C THR A 433 19.12 -42.51 14.44
N THR A 434 19.69 -42.10 15.57
CA THR A 434 20.31 -40.76 15.72
C THR A 434 21.76 -40.73 15.19
N LEU A 435 22.29 -39.55 14.94
CA LEU A 435 23.70 -39.38 14.59
C LEU A 435 24.62 -39.94 15.71
N ARG A 436 24.25 -39.75 16.96
CA ARG A 436 25.01 -40.26 18.12
C ARG A 436 25.12 -41.78 18.08
N GLU A 437 23.97 -42.45 17.93
CA GLU A 437 23.94 -43.91 17.88
C GLU A 437 24.84 -44.46 16.77
N GLU A 438 24.82 -43.88 15.59
CA GLU A 438 25.63 -44.35 14.46
C GLU A 438 27.10 -43.93 14.57
N ALA A 439 27.41 -42.72 15.09
CA ALA A 439 28.78 -42.30 15.24
C ALA A 439 29.53 -43.05 16.37
N VAL A 440 28.87 -43.27 17.47
CA VAL A 440 29.46 -44.02 18.63
C VAL A 440 29.38 -45.52 18.42
N GLY A 441 28.23 -46.07 18.00
CA GLY A 441 28.07 -47.48 17.73
C GLY A 441 28.93 -47.99 16.57
N GLY A 442 29.22 -47.12 15.57
CA GLY A 442 30.11 -47.41 14.47
C GLY A 442 31.62 -47.25 14.81
N GLY A 443 31.93 -46.87 16.07
CA GLY A 443 33.31 -46.75 16.56
C GLY A 443 34.08 -45.53 15.99
N TYR A 444 33.36 -44.52 15.45
CA TYR A 444 33.99 -43.32 14.92
C TYR A 444 34.34 -42.30 16.00
N LEU A 445 33.57 -42.24 17.10
CA LEU A 445 33.73 -41.32 18.23
C LEU A 445 33.29 -41.99 19.54
N THR A 446 33.82 -41.48 20.68
CA THR A 446 33.21 -41.74 21.99
C THR A 446 32.02 -40.79 22.22
N ASN A 447 31.21 -41.04 23.28
CA ASN A 447 30.14 -40.13 23.68
C ASN A 447 30.68 -38.73 24.02
N GLU A 448 31.78 -38.70 24.76
CA GLU A 448 32.43 -37.45 25.17
C GLU A 448 32.93 -36.64 23.96
N GLU A 449 33.55 -37.34 22.98
CA GLU A 449 33.97 -36.70 21.74
C GLU A 449 32.76 -36.18 20.93
N PHE A 450 31.65 -36.97 20.87
CA PHE A 450 30.43 -36.50 20.20
C PHE A 450 29.91 -35.20 20.84
N ASP A 451 29.81 -35.15 22.18
CA ASP A 451 29.34 -33.98 22.93
C ASP A 451 30.29 -32.78 22.77
N GLN A 452 31.61 -33.04 22.62
CA GLN A 452 32.60 -31.98 22.37
C GLN A 452 32.43 -31.32 21.00
N TYR A 453 32.12 -32.08 19.95
CA TYR A 453 32.07 -31.59 18.56
C TYR A 453 30.68 -31.17 18.13
N VAL A 454 29.63 -31.91 18.49
CA VAL A 454 28.26 -31.64 18.06
C VAL A 454 27.59 -30.69 19.05
N ARG A 455 27.88 -29.41 18.83
CA ARG A 455 27.37 -28.31 19.65
C ARG A 455 26.61 -27.32 18.78
N PRO A 456 25.28 -27.43 18.69
CA PRO A 456 24.47 -26.57 17.82
C PRO A 456 24.70 -25.09 18.06
N GLU A 457 24.96 -24.66 19.29
CA GLU A 457 25.26 -23.29 19.68
C GLU A 457 26.56 -22.74 19.07
N LEU A 458 27.46 -23.59 18.62
CA LEU A 458 28.69 -23.22 17.91
C LEU A 458 28.56 -23.29 16.38
N MET A 459 27.34 -23.60 15.87
CA MET A 459 27.06 -23.77 14.44
C MET A 459 26.23 -22.62 13.87
N ILE A 460 25.94 -21.60 14.65
CA ILE A 460 25.02 -20.49 14.31
C ILE A 460 25.73 -19.22 13.81
N GLY A 461 27.03 -19.30 13.53
CA GLY A 461 27.83 -18.19 13.05
C GLY A 461 29.19 -18.63 12.53
N PRO A 462 29.97 -17.70 11.96
CA PRO A 462 31.34 -17.99 11.54
C PRO A 462 32.24 -18.31 12.76
N LYS A 463 33.27 -19.17 12.54
CA LYS A 463 34.25 -19.54 13.55
C LYS A 463 35.47 -18.66 13.43
#